data_baf82a9cef741b744beeb32ebb991991
#
_entry.id   baf82a9cef741b744beeb32ebb991991
#
_cell.length_a   1.000
_cell.length_b   1.000
_cell.length_c   1.000
_cell.angle_alpha   90.00
_cell.angle_beta   90.00
_cell.angle_gamma   90.00
#
_symmetry.space_group_name_H-M   'P 1'
#
loop_
_entity.id
_entity.type
_entity.pdbx_description
1 polymer ?
#
loop_
_entity_poly.entity_id
_entity_poly.type
_entity_poly.pdbx_seq_one_letter_code
_entity_poly.pdbx_strand_id
1 'polypeptide(L)'
;MISGTTALIAHMGYPTYTFKSPLIYNPWFEKNGVDAVVVPMGIKAEDYPVFFRSVFTLTNIRGALVTMPHKVTTMELVDELSPIAEIAGATNAVLLREDGSLFADQFDGAGFVRGVLRKGFEPSGKRALVVGNGGVGSPIAASLAGIGLAGIGLFDPNAAASEALAQRISKHYPAVEVAMGSKDPEGYDLIVNATPLGMKDGDPLPVDIERIAPGSYVGDVVLKAEVTPLLQAAKDKDCIIQLGSDMLFEMIPACLEFFGFASATPEELRTAAQLP
;
A
#
# COMPACT_ATOMS: atom_id res chain seq x y z
N MET A 1 9.22 -15.49 -22.14
CA MET A 1 8.33 -15.49 -23.36
C MET A 1 6.96 -15.98 -22.92
N ILE A 2 5.87 -15.31 -23.33
CA ILE A 2 4.50 -15.73 -22.97
C ILE A 2 4.11 -16.95 -23.83
N SER A 3 3.58 -18.00 -23.20
CA SER A 3 3.14 -19.26 -23.82
C SER A 3 1.73 -19.64 -23.33
N GLY A 4 1.23 -20.79 -23.77
CA GLY A 4 -0.06 -21.32 -23.30
C GLY A 4 -0.06 -21.80 -21.85
N THR A 5 1.10 -21.95 -21.22
CA THR A 5 1.26 -22.35 -19.81
C THR A 5 1.49 -21.19 -18.87
N THR A 6 1.70 -19.97 -19.40
CA THR A 6 2.06 -18.79 -18.60
C THR A 6 0.95 -18.47 -17.59
N ALA A 7 1.32 -18.41 -16.31
CA ALA A 7 0.42 -18.01 -15.23
C ALA A 7 0.07 -16.52 -15.33
N LEU A 8 -1.21 -16.19 -15.19
CA LEU A 8 -1.68 -14.81 -15.21
C LEU A 8 -1.87 -14.28 -13.79
N ILE A 9 -1.40 -13.07 -13.54
CA ILE A 9 -1.78 -12.23 -12.41
C ILE A 9 -2.49 -11.02 -12.99
N ALA A 10 -3.79 -10.89 -12.75
CA ALA A 10 -4.54 -9.70 -13.16
C ALA A 10 -4.10 -8.49 -12.31
N HIS A 11 -3.86 -7.32 -12.92
CA HIS A 11 -3.67 -6.09 -12.17
C HIS A 11 -4.85 -5.15 -12.45
N MET A 12 -5.84 -5.19 -11.55
CA MET A 12 -7.14 -4.54 -11.72
C MET A 12 -7.18 -3.16 -11.07
N GLY A 13 -7.67 -2.18 -11.81
CA GLY A 13 -7.84 -0.80 -11.35
C GLY A 13 -8.16 0.15 -12.48
N TYR A 14 -8.22 1.45 -12.19
CA TYR A 14 -8.48 2.50 -13.19
C TYR A 14 -7.95 3.86 -12.69
N PRO A 15 -7.25 4.62 -13.55
CA PRO A 15 -6.80 4.31 -14.91
C PRO A 15 -5.49 3.51 -14.93
N THR A 16 -5.29 2.67 -15.97
CA THR A 16 -4.15 1.75 -16.07
C THR A 16 -2.80 2.40 -16.32
N TYR A 17 -2.76 3.62 -16.89
CA TYR A 17 -1.50 4.33 -17.17
C TYR A 17 -0.69 4.68 -15.89
N THR A 18 -1.33 4.59 -14.72
CA THR A 18 -0.66 4.81 -13.43
C THR A 18 0.01 3.57 -12.87
N PHE A 19 -0.22 2.38 -13.47
CA PHE A 19 0.25 1.10 -12.94
C PHE A 19 1.77 0.95 -13.10
N LYS A 20 2.46 0.76 -11.98
CA LYS A 20 3.90 0.49 -11.95
C LYS A 20 4.23 -1.01 -11.83
N SER A 21 3.35 -1.81 -11.21
CA SER A 21 3.62 -3.23 -10.96
C SER A 21 4.01 -4.03 -12.20
N PRO A 22 3.37 -3.91 -13.38
CA PRO A 22 3.79 -4.65 -14.56
C PRO A 22 5.23 -4.37 -14.98
N LEU A 23 5.72 -3.14 -14.74
CA LEU A 23 7.08 -2.70 -15.08
C LEU A 23 8.14 -3.18 -14.08
N ILE A 24 7.73 -3.81 -12.99
CA ILE A 24 8.61 -4.39 -11.97
C ILE A 24 8.54 -5.91 -12.01
N TYR A 25 7.32 -6.49 -11.92
CA TYR A 25 7.13 -7.93 -11.88
C TYR A 25 7.55 -8.62 -13.18
N ASN A 26 7.12 -8.11 -14.35
CA ASN A 26 7.37 -8.79 -15.61
C ASN A 26 8.86 -8.88 -15.97
N PRO A 27 9.67 -7.82 -15.84
CA PRO A 27 11.12 -7.91 -16.05
C PRO A 27 11.81 -8.84 -15.04
N TRP A 28 11.32 -8.88 -13.79
CA TRP A 28 11.84 -9.79 -12.77
C TRP A 28 11.49 -11.25 -13.11
N PHE A 29 10.26 -11.54 -13.52
CA PHE A 29 9.85 -12.87 -13.98
C PHE A 29 10.69 -13.35 -15.17
N GLU A 30 10.88 -12.49 -16.17
CA GLU A 30 11.69 -12.82 -17.34
C GLU A 30 13.15 -13.13 -16.96
N LYS A 31 13.77 -12.27 -16.13
CA LYS A 31 15.15 -12.43 -15.66
C LYS A 31 15.36 -13.72 -14.88
N ASN A 32 14.36 -14.17 -14.10
CA ASN A 32 14.43 -15.32 -13.22
C ASN A 32 13.80 -16.59 -13.83
N GLY A 33 13.38 -16.55 -15.10
CA GLY A 33 12.78 -17.70 -15.79
C GLY A 33 11.43 -18.16 -15.20
N VAL A 34 10.70 -17.26 -14.56
CA VAL A 34 9.35 -17.52 -14.00
C VAL A 34 8.33 -17.41 -15.12
N ASP A 35 7.58 -18.49 -15.39
CA ASP A 35 6.53 -18.52 -16.43
C ASP A 35 5.23 -17.88 -15.90
N ALA A 36 5.29 -16.56 -15.67
CA ALA A 36 4.18 -15.75 -15.18
C ALA A 36 4.20 -14.35 -15.80
N VAL A 37 3.03 -13.69 -15.80
CA VAL A 37 2.88 -12.32 -16.28
C VAL A 37 1.84 -11.55 -15.47
N VAL A 38 2.15 -10.31 -15.11
CA VAL A 38 1.20 -9.33 -14.55
C VAL A 38 0.59 -8.55 -15.71
N VAL A 39 -0.73 -8.66 -15.87
CA VAL A 39 -1.48 -8.04 -16.97
C VAL A 39 -2.34 -6.89 -16.45
N PRO A 40 -2.11 -5.64 -16.92
CA PRO A 40 -2.94 -4.51 -16.51
C PRO A 40 -4.35 -4.63 -17.11
N MET A 41 -5.37 -4.53 -16.24
CA MET A 41 -6.79 -4.62 -16.59
C MET A 41 -7.51 -3.37 -16.08
N GLY A 42 -7.90 -2.49 -17.00
CA GLY A 42 -8.62 -1.26 -16.70
C GLY A 42 -10.10 -1.51 -16.58
N ILE A 43 -10.65 -1.36 -15.37
CA ILE A 43 -12.08 -1.58 -15.11
C ILE A 43 -12.59 -0.38 -14.31
N LYS A 44 -13.69 0.22 -14.74
CA LYS A 44 -14.36 1.29 -13.99
C LYS A 44 -15.09 0.73 -12.77
N ALA A 45 -15.37 1.60 -11.79
CA ALA A 45 -15.97 1.19 -10.53
C ALA A 45 -17.35 0.53 -10.70
N GLU A 46 -18.15 1.03 -11.65
CA GLU A 46 -19.48 0.51 -11.93
C GLU A 46 -19.50 -0.92 -12.52
N ASP A 47 -18.45 -1.28 -13.27
CA ASP A 47 -18.37 -2.58 -13.94
C ASP A 47 -17.60 -3.63 -13.10
N TYR A 48 -16.83 -3.17 -12.10
CA TYR A 48 -15.90 -4.01 -11.37
C TYR A 48 -16.55 -5.19 -10.63
N PRO A 49 -17.65 -5.03 -9.89
CA PRO A 49 -18.25 -6.16 -9.14
C PRO A 49 -18.70 -7.31 -10.04
N VAL A 50 -19.21 -7.00 -11.23
CA VAL A 50 -19.66 -8.01 -12.21
C VAL A 50 -18.45 -8.69 -12.87
N PHE A 51 -17.44 -7.91 -13.23
CA PHE A 51 -16.25 -8.41 -13.93
C PHE A 51 -15.33 -9.22 -13.02
N PHE A 52 -15.23 -8.86 -11.72
CA PHE A 52 -14.22 -9.38 -10.81
C PHE A 52 -14.18 -10.92 -10.79
N ARG A 53 -15.30 -11.59 -10.46
CA ARG A 53 -15.31 -13.06 -10.39
C ARG A 53 -15.11 -13.74 -11.75
N SER A 54 -15.47 -13.07 -12.85
CA SER A 54 -15.31 -13.62 -14.20
C SER A 54 -13.84 -13.83 -14.58
N VAL A 55 -12.92 -13.00 -14.07
CA VAL A 55 -11.48 -13.17 -14.32
C VAL A 55 -10.96 -14.47 -13.72
N PHE A 56 -11.51 -14.90 -12.58
CA PHE A 56 -11.09 -16.12 -11.89
C PHE A 56 -11.67 -17.41 -12.51
N THR A 57 -12.42 -17.31 -13.60
CA THR A 57 -12.82 -18.48 -14.41
C THR A 57 -11.77 -18.88 -15.45
N LEU A 58 -10.73 -18.07 -15.64
CA LEU A 58 -9.61 -18.40 -16.51
C LEU A 58 -8.79 -19.55 -15.91
N THR A 59 -8.41 -20.53 -16.74
CA THR A 59 -7.73 -21.75 -16.26
C THR A 59 -6.27 -21.56 -15.87
N ASN A 60 -5.67 -20.45 -16.28
CA ASN A 60 -4.29 -20.08 -15.98
C ASN A 60 -4.17 -18.83 -15.09
N ILE A 61 -5.25 -18.34 -14.51
CA ILE A 61 -5.22 -17.24 -13.54
C ILE A 61 -4.67 -17.74 -12.19
N ARG A 62 -3.69 -17.05 -11.64
CA ARG A 62 -3.14 -17.34 -10.32
C ARG A 62 -3.79 -16.48 -9.24
N GLY A 63 -4.10 -15.26 -9.58
CA GLY A 63 -4.68 -14.29 -8.66
C GLY A 63 -4.72 -12.89 -9.27
N ALA A 64 -4.94 -11.90 -8.43
CA ALA A 64 -5.00 -10.51 -8.85
C ALA A 64 -4.29 -9.57 -7.88
N LEU A 65 -3.60 -8.58 -8.43
CA LEU A 65 -3.26 -7.33 -7.74
C LEU A 65 -4.43 -6.35 -7.93
N VAL A 66 -4.82 -5.67 -6.88
CA VAL A 66 -5.93 -4.72 -6.88
C VAL A 66 -5.45 -3.34 -6.48
N THR A 67 -5.79 -2.33 -7.30
CA THR A 67 -5.46 -0.93 -7.01
C THR A 67 -6.71 -0.04 -7.10
N MET A 68 -6.52 1.27 -7.00
CA MET A 68 -7.61 2.24 -7.08
C MET A 68 -8.51 1.98 -8.32
N PRO A 69 -9.84 2.15 -8.18
CA PRO A 69 -10.59 2.50 -6.97
C PRO A 69 -11.13 1.27 -6.20
N HIS A 70 -10.65 0.07 -6.44
CA HIS A 70 -11.32 -1.19 -6.12
C HIS A 70 -10.95 -1.83 -4.78
N LYS A 71 -9.89 -1.37 -4.08
CA LYS A 71 -9.34 -2.01 -2.88
C LYS A 71 -10.38 -2.27 -1.76
N VAL A 72 -11.34 -1.37 -1.57
CA VAL A 72 -12.42 -1.50 -0.59
C VAL A 72 -13.51 -2.42 -1.10
N THR A 73 -13.99 -2.20 -2.34
CA THR A 73 -15.06 -3.00 -2.94
C THR A 73 -14.69 -4.48 -3.04
N THR A 74 -13.42 -4.80 -3.27
CA THR A 74 -12.95 -6.19 -3.38
C THR A 74 -13.21 -7.01 -2.11
N MET A 75 -13.24 -6.38 -0.94
CA MET A 75 -13.51 -7.09 0.33
C MET A 75 -14.85 -7.82 0.35
N GLU A 76 -15.86 -7.27 -0.35
CA GLU A 76 -17.20 -7.86 -0.43
C GLU A 76 -17.31 -8.93 -1.52
N LEU A 77 -16.29 -9.07 -2.37
CA LEU A 77 -16.30 -9.95 -3.55
C LEU A 77 -15.47 -11.23 -3.37
N VAL A 78 -14.73 -11.34 -2.27
CA VAL A 78 -13.88 -12.50 -1.94
C VAL A 78 -14.55 -13.39 -0.89
N ASP A 79 -14.04 -14.61 -0.73
CA ASP A 79 -14.62 -15.58 0.19
C ASP A 79 -13.98 -15.51 1.58
N GLU A 80 -12.71 -15.07 1.67
CA GLU A 80 -11.96 -14.95 2.93
C GLU A 80 -11.01 -13.75 2.88
N LEU A 81 -10.86 -13.08 4.01
CA LEU A 81 -9.94 -11.95 4.22
C LEU A 81 -8.85 -12.33 5.22
N SER A 82 -7.64 -11.83 5.01
CA SER A 82 -6.61 -11.87 6.05
C SER A 82 -6.95 -10.93 7.21
N PRO A 83 -6.43 -11.18 8.43
CA PRO A 83 -6.65 -10.28 9.56
C PRO A 83 -6.23 -8.83 9.27
N ILE A 84 -5.14 -8.63 8.53
CA ILE A 84 -4.68 -7.27 8.20
C ILE A 84 -5.59 -6.59 7.18
N ALA A 85 -6.15 -7.33 6.22
CA ALA A 85 -7.14 -6.78 5.29
C ALA A 85 -8.44 -6.38 6.03
N GLU A 86 -8.90 -7.16 6.99
CA GLU A 86 -10.05 -6.82 7.83
C GLU A 86 -9.81 -5.56 8.65
N ILE A 87 -8.66 -5.44 9.33
CA ILE A 87 -8.30 -4.26 10.13
C ILE A 87 -8.17 -3.03 9.23
N ALA A 88 -7.51 -3.17 8.08
CA ALA A 88 -7.34 -2.08 7.12
C ALA A 88 -8.66 -1.64 6.48
N GLY A 89 -9.63 -2.56 6.31
CA GLY A 89 -10.84 -2.30 5.55
C GLY A 89 -10.56 -2.15 4.04
N ALA A 90 -9.50 -2.77 3.56
CA ALA A 90 -9.08 -2.74 2.16
C ALA A 90 -8.14 -3.91 1.84
N THR A 91 -8.10 -4.32 0.57
CA THR A 91 -7.18 -5.36 0.07
C THR A 91 -6.47 -4.90 -1.19
N ASN A 92 -5.26 -5.40 -1.44
CA ASN A 92 -4.52 -5.14 -2.68
C ASN A 92 -4.04 -6.39 -3.42
N ALA A 93 -4.29 -7.59 -2.87
CA ALA A 93 -3.98 -8.86 -3.52
C ALA A 93 -5.07 -9.90 -3.26
N VAL A 94 -5.38 -10.70 -4.26
CA VAL A 94 -6.37 -11.80 -4.20
C VAL A 94 -5.74 -13.04 -4.80
N LEU A 95 -5.75 -14.14 -4.05
CA LEU A 95 -5.27 -15.45 -4.48
C LEU A 95 -6.46 -16.34 -4.81
N LEU A 96 -6.41 -17.00 -5.96
CA LEU A 96 -7.30 -18.11 -6.27
C LEU A 96 -6.70 -19.39 -5.67
N ARG A 97 -7.38 -19.98 -4.68
CA ARG A 97 -6.97 -21.24 -4.07
C ARG A 97 -7.39 -22.45 -4.92
N GLU A 98 -6.82 -23.61 -4.63
CA GLU A 98 -7.09 -24.85 -5.34
C GLU A 98 -8.56 -25.33 -5.24
N ASP A 99 -9.25 -24.98 -4.16
CA ASP A 99 -10.67 -25.26 -3.95
C ASP A 99 -11.60 -24.28 -4.69
N GLY A 100 -11.02 -23.29 -5.38
CA GLY A 100 -11.75 -22.26 -6.11
C GLY A 100 -12.15 -21.06 -5.25
N SER A 101 -11.83 -21.04 -3.94
CA SER A 101 -12.09 -19.90 -3.08
C SER A 101 -11.12 -18.74 -3.35
N LEU A 102 -11.60 -17.51 -3.14
CA LEU A 102 -10.81 -16.29 -3.27
C LEU A 102 -10.40 -15.79 -1.90
N PHE A 103 -9.10 -15.80 -1.62
CA PHE A 103 -8.50 -15.27 -0.40
C PHE A 103 -7.83 -13.93 -0.69
N ALA A 104 -8.14 -12.90 0.10
CA ALA A 104 -7.57 -11.58 -0.09
C ALA A 104 -6.69 -11.13 1.07
N ASP A 105 -5.62 -10.42 0.75
CA ASP A 105 -4.68 -9.87 1.71
C ASP A 105 -4.29 -8.43 1.36
N GLN A 106 -3.50 -7.77 2.23
CA GLN A 106 -3.12 -6.37 2.12
C GLN A 106 -1.64 -6.18 2.45
N PHE A 107 -0.87 -5.76 1.45
CA PHE A 107 0.60 -5.63 1.56
C PHE A 107 1.13 -4.20 1.55
N ASP A 108 0.32 -3.17 1.21
CA ASP A 108 0.79 -1.77 1.18
C ASP A 108 1.34 -1.34 2.55
N GLY A 109 0.59 -1.64 3.62
CA GLY A 109 0.99 -1.27 4.97
C GLY A 109 2.27 -1.96 5.41
N ALA A 110 2.40 -3.25 5.15
CA ALA A 110 3.62 -4.01 5.45
C ALA A 110 4.82 -3.48 4.67
N GLY A 111 4.64 -3.12 3.39
CA GLY A 111 5.68 -2.51 2.57
C GLY A 111 6.13 -1.16 3.12
N PHE A 112 5.18 -0.30 3.52
CA PHE A 112 5.51 0.98 4.14
C PHE A 112 6.31 0.79 5.44
N VAL A 113 5.84 -0.08 6.33
CA VAL A 113 6.49 -0.37 7.61
C VAL A 113 7.91 -0.91 7.41
N ARG A 114 8.10 -1.89 6.51
CA ARG A 114 9.44 -2.41 6.20
C ARG A 114 10.39 -1.29 5.73
N GLY A 115 9.90 -0.37 4.90
CA GLY A 115 10.68 0.76 4.42
C GLY A 115 11.16 1.69 5.54
N VAL A 116 10.29 2.09 6.48
CA VAL A 116 10.69 2.96 7.59
C VAL A 116 11.61 2.24 8.57
N LEU A 117 11.37 0.95 8.87
CA LEU A 117 12.25 0.16 9.73
C LEU A 117 13.65 0.01 9.13
N ARG A 118 13.76 -0.21 7.82
CA ARG A 118 15.04 -0.28 7.10
C ARG A 118 15.83 1.04 7.17
N LYS A 119 15.12 2.17 7.32
CA LYS A 119 15.73 3.49 7.52
C LYS A 119 16.05 3.81 8.98
N GLY A 120 15.88 2.84 9.88
CA GLY A 120 16.25 2.96 11.30
C GLY A 120 15.13 3.49 12.19
N PHE A 121 13.86 3.49 11.75
CA PHE A 121 12.75 3.83 12.62
C PHE A 121 12.56 2.75 13.70
N GLU A 122 12.64 3.16 14.95
CA GLU A 122 12.40 2.30 16.11
C GLU A 122 11.02 2.63 16.70
N PRO A 123 10.01 1.74 16.57
CA PRO A 123 8.61 2.07 16.87
C PRO A 123 8.29 2.18 18.36
N SER A 124 9.07 1.53 19.24
CA SER A 124 8.78 1.47 20.68
C SER A 124 8.68 2.87 21.31
N GLY A 125 7.53 3.18 21.90
CA GLY A 125 7.25 4.46 22.51
C GLY A 125 7.01 5.62 21.55
N LYS A 126 7.07 5.39 20.24
CA LYS A 126 6.89 6.38 19.19
C LYS A 126 5.43 6.59 18.80
N ARG A 127 5.15 7.73 18.18
CA ARG A 127 3.82 8.10 17.70
C ARG A 127 3.88 8.36 16.18
N ALA A 128 2.86 7.91 15.45
CA ALA A 128 2.73 8.17 14.02
C ALA A 128 1.44 8.94 13.72
N LEU A 129 1.50 9.86 12.75
CA LEU A 129 0.34 10.55 12.17
C LEU A 129 0.14 10.04 10.73
N VAL A 130 -1.05 9.54 10.42
CA VAL A 130 -1.44 9.14 9.06
C VAL A 130 -2.52 10.08 8.55
N VAL A 131 -2.18 10.84 7.50
CA VAL A 131 -3.07 11.79 6.82
C VAL A 131 -3.58 11.14 5.53
N GLY A 132 -4.89 10.94 5.46
CA GLY A 132 -5.57 10.14 4.44
C GLY A 132 -5.82 8.71 4.94
N ASN A 133 -7.09 8.34 5.16
CA ASN A 133 -7.47 7.03 5.71
C ASN A 133 -8.28 6.21 4.69
N GLY A 134 -7.88 6.32 3.42
CA GLY A 134 -8.42 5.55 2.30
C GLY A 134 -7.71 4.21 2.10
N GLY A 135 -7.81 3.67 0.87
CA GLY A 135 -7.31 2.33 0.50
C GLY A 135 -5.79 2.10 0.62
N VAL A 136 -4.98 3.13 0.92
CA VAL A 136 -3.54 3.01 1.20
C VAL A 136 -3.23 3.45 2.65
N GLY A 137 -3.82 4.54 3.13
CA GLY A 137 -3.55 5.03 4.48
C GLY A 137 -4.10 4.12 5.57
N SER A 138 -5.28 3.51 5.37
CA SER A 138 -5.82 2.54 6.34
C SER A 138 -4.91 1.33 6.55
N PRO A 139 -4.40 0.65 5.50
CA PRO A 139 -3.41 -0.42 5.68
C PRO A 139 -2.12 0.03 6.35
N ILE A 140 -1.62 1.24 6.02
CA ILE A 140 -0.41 1.78 6.65
C ILE A 140 -0.66 1.99 8.15
N ALA A 141 -1.79 2.61 8.52
CA ALA A 141 -2.16 2.83 9.91
C ALA A 141 -2.33 1.50 10.67
N ALA A 142 -3.01 0.51 10.07
CA ALA A 142 -3.17 -0.81 10.66
C ALA A 142 -1.83 -1.52 10.90
N SER A 143 -0.93 -1.47 9.91
CA SER A 143 0.40 -2.10 10.01
C SER A 143 1.31 -1.37 11.01
N LEU A 144 1.25 -0.03 11.07
CA LEU A 144 1.97 0.77 12.06
C LEU A 144 1.49 0.48 13.48
N ALA A 145 0.18 0.33 13.70
CA ALA A 145 -0.36 -0.06 15.00
C ALA A 145 0.16 -1.44 15.45
N GLY A 146 0.39 -2.36 14.51
CA GLY A 146 0.89 -3.72 14.80
C GLY A 146 2.37 -3.81 15.19
N ILE A 147 3.18 -2.75 15.06
CA ILE A 147 4.62 -2.79 15.34
C ILE A 147 5.01 -2.19 16.70
N GLY A 148 4.05 -1.92 17.58
CA GLY A 148 4.34 -1.48 18.96
C GLY A 148 4.53 0.02 19.14
N LEU A 149 3.86 0.84 18.34
CA LEU A 149 3.76 2.28 18.59
C LEU A 149 3.03 2.57 19.90
N ALA A 150 3.39 3.67 20.56
CA ALA A 150 2.64 4.19 21.72
C ALA A 150 1.31 4.83 21.28
N GLY A 151 1.26 5.45 20.10
CA GLY A 151 0.05 6.08 19.61
C GLY A 151 0.04 6.33 18.11
N ILE A 152 -1.16 6.47 17.58
CA ILE A 152 -1.40 6.80 16.17
C ILE A 152 -2.46 7.91 16.04
N GLY A 153 -2.15 8.93 15.27
CA GLY A 153 -3.07 9.97 14.84
C GLY A 153 -3.66 9.64 13.48
N LEU A 154 -4.95 9.79 13.32
CA LEU A 154 -5.67 9.54 12.08
C LEU A 154 -6.41 10.80 11.64
N PHE A 155 -6.18 11.21 10.40
CA PHE A 155 -6.90 12.32 9.79
C PHE A 155 -7.34 11.99 8.37
N ASP A 156 -8.61 12.21 8.10
CA ASP A 156 -9.19 12.21 6.75
C ASP A 156 -10.27 13.29 6.69
N PRO A 157 -10.45 14.01 5.57
CA PRO A 157 -11.59 14.91 5.39
C PRO A 157 -12.96 14.22 5.58
N ASN A 158 -13.03 12.92 5.27
CA ASN A 158 -14.14 12.05 5.64
C ASN A 158 -13.93 11.50 7.05
N ALA A 159 -14.46 12.18 8.06
CA ALA A 159 -14.31 11.79 9.47
C ALA A 159 -14.77 10.34 9.75
N ALA A 160 -15.83 9.87 9.07
CA ALA A 160 -16.33 8.51 9.21
C ALA A 160 -15.29 7.44 8.81
N ALA A 161 -14.41 7.73 7.84
CA ALA A 161 -13.31 6.83 7.47
C ALA A 161 -12.30 6.69 8.62
N SER A 162 -11.92 7.80 9.25
CA SER A 162 -11.02 7.80 10.42
C SER A 162 -11.65 7.09 11.62
N GLU A 163 -12.94 7.33 11.90
CA GLU A 163 -13.67 6.69 13.01
C GLU A 163 -13.75 5.17 12.85
N ALA A 164 -14.14 4.70 11.66
CA ALA A 164 -14.21 3.27 11.37
C ALA A 164 -12.84 2.59 11.49
N LEU A 165 -11.77 3.24 11.01
CA LEU A 165 -10.41 2.73 11.12
C LEU A 165 -9.96 2.71 12.60
N ALA A 166 -10.20 3.78 13.34
CA ALA A 166 -9.86 3.89 14.76
C ALA A 166 -10.51 2.78 15.59
N GLN A 167 -11.79 2.49 15.33
CA GLN A 167 -12.51 1.39 16.01
C GLN A 167 -11.84 0.04 15.73
N ARG A 168 -11.47 -0.24 14.48
CA ARG A 168 -10.79 -1.50 14.11
C ARG A 168 -9.41 -1.59 14.75
N ILE A 169 -8.61 -0.51 14.71
CA ILE A 169 -7.28 -0.48 15.34
C ILE A 169 -7.42 -0.68 16.86
N SER A 170 -8.28 0.06 17.55
CA SER A 170 -8.46 -0.07 19.00
C SER A 170 -8.95 -1.45 19.42
N LYS A 171 -9.76 -2.11 18.60
CA LYS A 171 -10.22 -3.48 18.85
C LYS A 171 -9.08 -4.50 18.80
N HIS A 172 -8.18 -4.37 17.81
CA HIS A 172 -7.12 -5.36 17.55
C HIS A 172 -5.80 -5.02 18.27
N TYR A 173 -5.54 -3.73 18.53
CA TYR A 173 -4.33 -3.21 19.16
C TYR A 173 -4.69 -2.28 20.35
N PRO A 174 -5.29 -2.81 21.42
CA PRO A 174 -5.84 -2.00 22.52
C PRO A 174 -4.76 -1.23 23.32
N ALA A 175 -3.49 -1.58 23.16
CA ALA A 175 -2.37 -0.88 23.79
C ALA A 175 -1.93 0.39 23.03
N VAL A 176 -2.41 0.58 21.80
CA VAL A 176 -2.06 1.76 20.97
C VAL A 176 -3.09 2.87 21.23
N GLU A 177 -2.62 4.03 21.66
CA GLU A 177 -3.48 5.21 21.79
C GLU A 177 -3.90 5.72 20.40
N VAL A 178 -5.19 5.84 20.12
CA VAL A 178 -5.69 6.33 18.82
C VAL A 178 -6.29 7.72 18.99
N ALA A 179 -5.70 8.72 18.32
CA ALA A 179 -6.21 10.09 18.22
C ALA A 179 -6.79 10.34 16.83
N MET A 180 -7.81 11.22 16.74
CA MET A 180 -8.49 11.53 15.48
C MET A 180 -8.75 13.02 15.34
N GLY A 181 -9.02 13.45 14.08
CA GLY A 181 -9.56 14.76 13.77
C GLY A 181 -8.55 15.89 13.62
N SER A 182 -7.26 15.62 13.86
CA SER A 182 -6.20 16.61 13.65
C SER A 182 -5.16 16.08 12.67
N LYS A 183 -4.72 16.94 11.76
CA LYS A 183 -3.55 16.72 10.90
C LYS A 183 -2.31 17.50 11.34
N ASP A 184 -2.33 18.03 12.57
CA ASP A 184 -1.22 18.71 13.17
C ASP A 184 -0.08 17.71 13.47
N PRO A 185 1.09 17.86 12.86
CA PRO A 185 2.20 16.90 13.02
C PRO A 185 2.99 17.07 14.32
N GLU A 186 2.69 18.08 15.14
CA GLU A 186 3.42 18.32 16.40
C GLU A 186 3.30 17.13 17.36
N GLY A 187 4.43 16.66 17.86
CA GLY A 187 4.51 15.53 18.80
C GLY A 187 4.43 14.14 18.16
N TYR A 188 4.51 14.05 16.84
CA TYR A 188 4.62 12.78 16.12
C TYR A 188 6.06 12.56 15.62
N ASP A 189 6.54 11.32 15.75
CA ASP A 189 7.86 10.88 15.30
C ASP A 189 7.87 10.43 13.84
N LEU A 190 6.73 9.97 13.34
CA LEU A 190 6.51 9.57 11.96
C LEU A 190 5.25 10.24 11.40
N ILE A 191 5.39 10.94 10.30
CA ILE A 191 4.29 11.60 9.59
C ILE A 191 4.13 10.95 8.21
N VAL A 192 2.91 10.54 7.87
CA VAL A 192 2.62 9.83 6.62
C VAL A 192 1.59 10.59 5.81
N ASN A 193 1.95 10.99 4.60
CA ASN A 193 0.98 11.43 3.60
C ASN A 193 0.46 10.22 2.81
N ALA A 194 -0.78 9.87 3.03
CA ALA A 194 -1.50 8.85 2.25
C ALA A 194 -2.69 9.45 1.46
N THR A 195 -2.65 10.77 1.23
CA THR A 195 -3.60 11.50 0.41
C THR A 195 -3.11 11.62 -1.04
N PRO A 196 -3.96 12.05 -2.00
CA PRO A 196 -3.53 12.42 -3.34
C PRO A 196 -2.75 13.75 -3.44
N LEU A 197 -2.60 14.51 -2.33
CA LEU A 197 -1.87 15.78 -2.34
C LEU A 197 -0.40 15.57 -2.69
N GLY A 198 0.10 16.33 -3.65
CA GLY A 198 1.41 16.16 -4.28
C GLY A 198 1.37 15.42 -5.61
N MET A 199 0.20 14.92 -6.05
CA MET A 199 0.02 14.35 -7.39
C MET A 199 -0.12 15.41 -8.47
N LYS A 200 -0.58 16.61 -8.12
CA LYS A 200 -0.77 17.74 -9.06
C LYS A 200 0.18 18.87 -8.68
N ASP A 201 0.67 19.56 -9.71
CA ASP A 201 1.48 20.75 -9.50
C ASP A 201 0.63 21.84 -8.84
N GLY A 202 1.15 22.43 -7.76
CA GLY A 202 0.43 23.43 -6.97
C GLY A 202 -0.49 22.88 -5.89
N ASP A 203 -0.54 21.55 -5.68
CA ASP A 203 -1.22 20.97 -4.52
C ASP A 203 -0.64 21.56 -3.22
N PRO A 204 -1.47 21.87 -2.21
CA PRO A 204 -0.97 22.26 -0.89
C PRO A 204 -0.28 21.09 -0.20
N LEU A 205 0.60 21.38 0.75
CA LEU A 205 1.17 20.37 1.62
C LEU A 205 0.06 19.74 2.50
N PRO A 206 0.12 18.42 2.74
CA PRO A 206 -0.89 17.71 3.52
C PRO A 206 -0.91 18.13 5.00
N VAL A 207 0.24 18.57 5.52
CA VAL A 207 0.47 19.03 6.90
C VAL A 207 1.24 20.33 6.94
N ASP A 208 1.25 21.00 8.08
CA ASP A 208 2.10 22.16 8.32
C ASP A 208 3.54 21.69 8.59
N ILE A 209 4.43 21.92 7.62
CA ILE A 209 5.83 21.49 7.68
C ILE A 209 6.59 22.17 8.82
N GLU A 210 6.21 23.41 9.20
CA GLU A 210 6.90 24.16 10.26
C GLU A 210 6.73 23.51 11.63
N ARG A 211 5.70 22.69 11.80
CA ARG A 211 5.38 21.98 13.04
C ARG A 211 5.96 20.57 13.11
N ILE A 212 6.66 20.10 12.07
CA ILE A 212 7.42 18.85 12.11
C ILE A 212 8.76 19.08 12.80
N ALA A 213 9.07 18.25 13.80
CA ALA A 213 10.35 18.32 14.50
C ALA A 213 11.50 17.80 13.60
N PRO A 214 12.69 18.44 13.61
CA PRO A 214 13.87 17.88 12.97
C PRO A 214 14.18 16.47 13.47
N GLY A 215 14.67 15.60 12.58
CA GLY A 215 14.93 14.20 12.90
C GLY A 215 13.71 13.28 12.89
N SER A 216 12.49 13.82 12.71
CA SER A 216 11.28 12.99 12.47
C SER A 216 11.39 12.25 11.16
N TYR A 217 10.59 11.18 11.03
CA TYR A 217 10.41 10.44 9.77
C TYR A 217 9.20 11.00 9.02
N VAL A 218 9.36 11.23 7.72
CA VAL A 218 8.26 11.68 6.86
C VAL A 218 8.15 10.77 5.65
N GLY A 219 7.01 10.10 5.50
CA GLY A 219 6.71 9.21 4.39
C GLY A 219 5.62 9.77 3.47
N ASP A 220 5.75 9.48 2.19
CA ASP A 220 4.74 9.84 1.18
C ASP A 220 4.47 8.64 0.27
N VAL A 221 3.19 8.38 -0.03
CA VAL A 221 2.80 7.26 -0.91
C VAL A 221 2.65 7.68 -2.38
N VAL A 222 2.80 8.97 -2.68
CA VAL A 222 2.70 9.50 -4.04
C VAL A 222 3.87 9.00 -4.89
N LEU A 223 3.55 8.51 -6.10
CA LEU A 223 4.52 7.93 -7.05
C LEU A 223 4.76 8.80 -8.29
N LYS A 224 4.22 10.03 -8.34
CA LYS A 224 4.37 10.95 -9.49
C LYS A 224 5.81 11.44 -9.65
N ALA A 225 6.46 11.75 -8.53
CA ALA A 225 7.86 12.16 -8.48
C ALA A 225 8.57 11.31 -7.41
N GLU A 226 9.87 11.10 -7.56
CA GLU A 226 10.65 10.37 -6.56
C GLU A 226 10.65 11.13 -5.23
N VAL A 227 10.93 12.43 -5.27
CA VAL A 227 10.82 13.32 -4.10
C VAL A 227 9.67 14.28 -4.34
N THR A 228 8.61 14.14 -3.53
CA THR A 228 7.44 15.02 -3.58
C THR A 228 7.72 16.36 -2.89
N PRO A 229 6.90 17.41 -3.09
CA PRO A 229 7.06 18.68 -2.38
C PRO A 229 7.08 18.52 -0.85
N LEU A 230 6.27 17.61 -0.29
CA LEU A 230 6.30 17.30 1.14
C LEU A 230 7.66 16.74 1.56
N LEU A 231 8.16 15.73 0.83
CA LEU A 231 9.43 15.07 1.14
C LEU A 231 10.62 16.02 0.96
N GLN A 232 10.57 16.93 -0.02
CA GLN A 232 11.60 17.96 -0.18
C GLN A 232 11.62 18.90 1.03
N ALA A 233 10.44 19.43 1.42
CA ALA A 233 10.34 20.32 2.58
C ALA A 233 10.77 19.63 3.89
N ALA A 234 10.45 18.35 4.06
CA ALA A 234 10.88 17.54 5.20
C ALA A 234 12.41 17.35 5.21
N LYS A 235 13.02 17.07 4.05
CA LYS A 235 14.46 16.93 3.90
C LYS A 235 15.20 18.24 4.24
N ASP A 236 14.64 19.39 3.85
CA ASP A 236 15.19 20.71 4.14
C ASP A 236 15.13 21.05 5.65
N LYS A 237 14.37 20.28 6.44
CA LYS A 237 14.28 20.35 7.92
C LYS A 237 15.01 19.18 8.61
N ASP A 238 15.95 18.54 7.95
CA ASP A 238 16.72 17.42 8.49
C ASP A 238 15.85 16.22 8.93
N CYS A 239 14.69 16.00 8.29
CA CYS A 239 13.89 14.81 8.52
C CYS A 239 14.41 13.62 7.68
N ILE A 240 14.15 12.41 8.17
CA ILE A 240 14.41 11.16 7.42
C ILE A 240 13.20 10.91 6.52
N ILE A 241 13.43 10.84 5.21
CA ILE A 241 12.33 10.68 4.25
C ILE A 241 12.14 9.25 3.77
N GLN A 242 10.89 8.86 3.54
CA GLN A 242 10.51 7.63 2.86
C GLN A 242 9.76 7.94 1.58
N LEU A 243 10.27 7.44 0.46
CA LEU A 243 9.69 7.59 -0.87
C LEU A 243 8.49 6.64 -1.05
N GLY A 244 7.54 7.02 -1.89
CA GLY A 244 6.46 6.13 -2.29
C GLY A 244 6.96 4.86 -2.99
N SER A 245 8.06 4.97 -3.74
CA SER A 245 8.73 3.83 -4.37
C SER A 245 9.32 2.84 -3.36
N ASP A 246 9.75 3.28 -2.16
CA ASP A 246 10.24 2.38 -1.12
C ASP A 246 9.13 1.43 -0.68
N MET A 247 7.92 1.95 -0.38
CA MET A 247 6.76 1.12 -0.04
C MET A 247 6.47 0.09 -1.14
N LEU A 248 6.48 0.52 -2.40
CA LEU A 248 6.19 -0.35 -3.55
C LEU A 248 7.18 -1.51 -3.65
N PHE A 249 8.48 -1.24 -3.55
CA PHE A 249 9.50 -2.29 -3.66
C PHE A 249 9.55 -3.21 -2.42
N GLU A 250 9.24 -2.69 -1.23
CA GLU A 250 9.23 -3.47 0.01
C GLU A 250 8.01 -4.40 0.15
N MET A 251 6.88 -4.12 -0.54
CA MET A 251 5.72 -5.00 -0.49
C MET A 251 5.80 -6.18 -1.47
N ILE A 252 6.50 -6.03 -2.62
CA ILE A 252 6.51 -7.03 -3.70
C ILE A 252 7.02 -8.40 -3.26
N PRO A 253 8.09 -8.54 -2.44
CA PRO A 253 8.53 -9.84 -1.95
C PRO A 253 7.41 -10.66 -1.31
N ALA A 254 6.62 -10.05 -0.43
CA ALA A 254 5.49 -10.71 0.21
C ALA A 254 4.35 -11.05 -0.78
N CYS A 255 4.12 -10.19 -1.77
CA CYS A 255 3.16 -10.50 -2.83
C CYS A 255 3.60 -11.68 -3.69
N LEU A 256 4.89 -11.81 -4.01
CA LEU A 256 5.42 -12.96 -4.74
C LEU A 256 5.18 -14.26 -3.98
N GLU A 257 5.51 -14.29 -2.68
CA GLU A 257 5.27 -15.43 -1.80
C GLU A 257 3.78 -15.77 -1.70
N PHE A 258 2.92 -14.75 -1.58
CA PHE A 258 1.46 -14.91 -1.55
C PHE A 258 0.91 -15.59 -2.81
N PHE A 259 1.44 -15.28 -3.98
CA PHE A 259 1.10 -15.95 -5.23
C PHE A 259 1.82 -17.30 -5.45
N GLY A 260 2.65 -17.74 -4.51
CA GLY A 260 3.39 -19.00 -4.58
C GLY A 260 4.61 -18.96 -5.48
N PHE A 261 5.18 -17.79 -5.73
CA PHE A 261 6.46 -17.62 -6.41
C PHE A 261 7.62 -17.55 -5.41
N ALA A 262 8.85 -17.75 -5.90
CA ALA A 262 10.04 -17.48 -5.11
C ALA A 262 10.08 -15.99 -4.70
N SER A 263 10.55 -15.74 -3.48
CA SER A 263 10.73 -14.38 -2.99
C SER A 263 11.86 -13.65 -3.73
N ALA A 264 11.84 -12.33 -3.67
CA ALA A 264 12.87 -11.45 -4.19
C ALA A 264 13.30 -10.46 -3.11
N THR A 265 14.47 -9.87 -3.24
CA THR A 265 14.83 -8.68 -2.46
C THR A 265 14.35 -7.40 -3.14
N PRO A 266 14.08 -6.32 -2.39
CA PRO A 266 13.78 -5.02 -2.99
C PRO A 266 14.86 -4.53 -3.95
N GLU A 267 16.13 -4.85 -3.69
CA GLU A 267 17.28 -4.49 -4.51
C GLU A 267 17.29 -5.23 -5.86
N GLU A 268 16.97 -6.52 -5.85
CA GLU A 268 16.82 -7.32 -7.09
C GLU A 268 15.67 -6.80 -7.94
N LEU A 269 14.54 -6.43 -7.30
CA LEU A 269 13.39 -5.86 -7.98
C LEU A 269 13.71 -4.47 -8.57
N ARG A 270 14.39 -3.60 -7.82
CA ARG A 270 14.84 -2.28 -8.31
C ARG A 270 15.79 -2.44 -9.52
N THR A 271 16.70 -3.41 -9.47
CA THR A 271 17.64 -3.69 -10.56
C THR A 271 16.94 -4.22 -11.83
N ALA A 272 15.87 -4.99 -11.66
CA ALA A 272 15.12 -5.55 -12.79
C ALA A 272 14.08 -4.58 -13.36
N ALA A 273 13.56 -3.66 -12.54
CA ALA A 273 12.47 -2.77 -12.89
C ALA A 273 12.77 -1.88 -14.11
N GLN A 274 11.77 -1.68 -14.96
CA GLN A 274 11.80 -0.80 -16.12
C GLN A 274 10.88 0.41 -15.90
N LEU A 275 11.07 1.10 -14.78
CA LEU A 275 10.33 2.32 -14.48
C LEU A 275 10.85 3.48 -15.34
N PRO A 276 9.94 4.36 -15.86
CA PRO A 276 10.31 5.53 -16.65
C PRO A 276 11.02 6.60 -15.80
#